data_49d8068329e09f28f86114a06b65c9e2
#
_entry.id   49d8068329e09f28f86114a06b65c9e2
#
_cell.length_a   1.000
_cell.length_b   1.000
_cell.length_c   1.000
_cell.angle_alpha   90.00
_cell.angle_beta   90.00
_cell.angle_gamma   90.00
#
_symmetry.space_group_name_H-M   'P 1'
#
loop_
_entity.id
_entity.type
_entity.pdbx_description
1 polymer ?
#
loop_
_entity_poly.entity_id
_entity_poly.type
_entity_poly.pdbx_seq_one_letter_code
_entity_poly.pdbx_strand_id
1 'polypeptide(L)'
;MFRFDKEQIVIDVAGVKVGGQPGEYPTVLAGTIFYGGHKIISDEKAGVFDKDAAEERIKTMEEMSDVTGNPCIVQTFGATPEAIVKYLEFVGDICDKPFMIDSTSGEARAAGAKYAQEAGLADRAIYNSLNMATEAFEVEALKETDITSSIVLGFNPMEAGVDGKISIWENGGSALDKGLLETAEECGLDKPFMDVAITPLGQGAGPACRTSFAVKSKWGYPVGSGIHNVPSAWDWLRGYKKEHKEAWPVCDIGSNIVQQMAGGDFVLFGPIENARMAFPACAMADIFIAEAAKDIGTEAVEGHPMFKLL
;
A
#
# COMPACT_ATOMS: atom_id res chain seq x y z
N MET A 1 -0.31 18.33 -15.62
CA MET A 1 -0.42 17.80 -14.24
C MET A 1 -0.63 18.94 -13.26
N PHE A 2 -0.56 18.73 -11.97
CA PHE A 2 -0.80 19.72 -10.92
C PHE A 2 0.33 19.64 -9.88
N ARG A 3 0.47 20.69 -9.10
CA ARG A 3 1.42 20.81 -7.99
C ARG A 3 0.64 21.28 -6.75
N PHE A 4 0.97 20.75 -5.58
CA PHE A 4 0.38 21.20 -4.31
C PHE A 4 1.18 22.37 -3.74
N ASP A 5 0.46 23.38 -3.20
CA ASP A 5 1.08 24.49 -2.46
C ASP A 5 1.61 24.03 -1.10
N LYS A 6 0.94 23.05 -0.49
CA LYS A 6 1.40 22.40 0.74
C LYS A 6 2.72 21.68 0.47
N GLU A 7 3.71 21.86 1.34
CA GLU A 7 4.92 21.06 1.33
C GLU A 7 4.57 19.57 1.43
N GLN A 8 5.16 18.78 0.54
CA GLN A 8 4.91 17.35 0.50
C GLN A 8 5.99 16.61 1.27
N ILE A 9 5.55 15.70 2.11
CA ILE A 9 6.40 14.88 2.97
C ILE A 9 6.90 13.68 2.16
N VAL A 10 8.20 13.39 2.28
CA VAL A 10 8.82 12.16 1.76
C VAL A 10 9.18 11.29 2.93
N ILE A 11 8.58 10.11 3.00
CA ILE A 11 8.87 9.08 4.00
C ILE A 11 9.93 8.14 3.42
N ASP A 12 10.94 7.82 4.23
CA ASP A 12 11.95 6.80 3.90
C ASP A 12 11.75 5.59 4.81
N VAL A 13 11.58 4.41 4.20
CA VAL A 13 11.55 3.12 4.89
C VAL A 13 12.64 2.25 4.28
N ALA A 14 13.72 2.03 5.01
CA ALA A 14 14.86 1.24 4.59
C ALA A 14 15.36 1.56 3.15
N GLY A 15 15.45 2.85 2.81
CA GLY A 15 15.92 3.35 1.52
C GLY A 15 14.85 3.47 0.43
N VAL A 16 13.62 3.00 0.67
CA VAL A 16 12.47 3.23 -0.22
C VAL A 16 11.78 4.55 0.16
N LYS A 17 11.85 5.53 -0.74
CA LYS A 17 11.24 6.85 -0.56
C LYS A 17 9.84 6.91 -1.16
N VAL A 18 8.88 7.41 -0.39
CA VAL A 18 7.47 7.49 -0.76
C VAL A 18 6.94 8.89 -0.48
N GLY A 19 6.27 9.52 -1.43
CA GLY A 19 5.71 10.87 -1.27
C GLY A 19 6.33 11.88 -2.25
N GLY A 20 6.39 13.15 -1.84
CA GLY A 20 6.84 14.25 -2.68
C GLY A 20 5.74 14.82 -3.56
N GLN A 21 6.08 15.74 -4.44
CA GLN A 21 5.15 16.29 -5.43
C GLN A 21 4.86 15.23 -6.52
N PRO A 22 3.67 15.24 -7.14
CA PRO A 22 3.40 14.37 -8.27
C PRO A 22 4.46 14.50 -9.36
N GLY A 23 5.11 13.38 -9.72
CA GLY A 23 6.19 13.32 -10.69
C GLY A 23 7.60 13.61 -10.16
N GLU A 24 7.75 13.87 -8.86
CA GLU A 24 9.05 14.05 -8.21
C GLU A 24 9.69 12.69 -7.89
N TYR A 25 8.97 11.84 -7.14
CA TYR A 25 9.37 10.47 -6.83
C TYR A 25 8.52 9.46 -7.60
N PRO A 26 9.08 8.29 -7.98
CA PRO A 26 8.31 7.25 -8.62
C PRO A 26 7.31 6.63 -7.65
N THR A 27 6.16 6.22 -8.16
CA THR A 27 5.14 5.51 -7.38
C THR A 27 5.72 4.21 -6.83
N VAL A 28 5.54 3.97 -5.53
CA VAL A 28 5.94 2.73 -4.87
C VAL A 28 4.86 1.67 -5.05
N LEU A 29 5.27 0.45 -5.44
CA LEU A 29 4.36 -0.64 -5.77
C LEU A 29 4.45 -1.76 -4.73
N ALA A 30 3.34 -2.06 -4.05
CA ALA A 30 3.25 -3.13 -3.08
C ALA A 30 2.49 -4.33 -3.65
N GLY A 31 3.16 -5.49 -3.70
CA GLY A 31 2.57 -6.75 -4.16
C GLY A 31 2.23 -7.68 -3.01
N THR A 32 0.98 -8.18 -2.99
CA THR A 32 0.51 -9.08 -1.93
C THR A 32 0.94 -10.51 -2.20
N ILE A 33 1.60 -11.11 -1.22
CA ILE A 33 1.95 -12.53 -1.21
C ILE A 33 1.26 -13.23 -0.02
N PHE A 34 1.03 -14.52 -0.12
CA PHE A 34 0.37 -15.37 0.89
C PHE A 34 -1.10 -15.01 1.19
N TYR A 35 -1.77 -14.35 0.24
CA TYR A 35 -3.20 -14.00 0.36
C TYR A 35 -4.12 -15.25 0.34
N GLY A 36 -5.34 -15.13 0.84
CA GLY A 36 -6.31 -16.22 0.90
C GLY A 36 -6.55 -16.88 -0.47
N GLY A 37 -6.38 -18.19 -0.54
CA GLY A 37 -6.46 -18.96 -1.79
C GLY A 37 -5.24 -18.85 -2.71
N HIS A 38 -4.13 -18.29 -2.25
CA HIS A 38 -2.88 -18.27 -3.00
C HIS A 38 -2.38 -19.69 -3.28
N LYS A 39 -2.11 -20.01 -4.52
CA LYS A 39 -1.80 -21.40 -4.97
C LYS A 39 -0.54 -22.00 -4.37
N ILE A 40 0.37 -21.17 -3.85
CA ILE A 40 1.59 -21.63 -3.19
C ILE A 40 1.37 -22.03 -1.73
N ILE A 41 0.19 -21.79 -1.18
CA ILE A 41 -0.15 -22.11 0.20
C ILE A 41 -0.84 -23.48 0.23
N SER A 42 -0.34 -24.38 1.07
CA SER A 42 -0.95 -25.69 1.33
C SER A 42 -1.73 -25.73 2.65
N ASP A 43 -1.34 -24.92 3.64
CA ASP A 43 -2.09 -24.71 4.89
C ASP A 43 -2.00 -23.25 5.30
N GLU A 44 -3.11 -22.52 5.11
CA GLU A 44 -3.20 -21.08 5.37
C GLU A 44 -3.09 -20.73 6.86
N LYS A 45 -3.59 -21.62 7.73
CA LYS A 45 -3.57 -21.38 9.18
C LYS A 45 -2.22 -21.68 9.81
N ALA A 46 -1.60 -22.76 9.38
CA ALA A 46 -0.30 -23.18 9.85
C ALA A 46 0.87 -22.48 9.11
N GLY A 47 0.59 -21.66 8.10
CA GLY A 47 1.60 -20.96 7.30
C GLY A 47 2.51 -21.92 6.54
N VAL A 48 1.95 -22.98 5.94
CA VAL A 48 2.71 -23.97 5.13
C VAL A 48 2.57 -23.60 3.65
N PHE A 49 3.71 -23.40 2.99
CA PHE A 49 3.75 -22.91 1.62
C PHE A 49 4.96 -23.46 0.84
N ASP A 50 4.92 -23.31 -0.46
CA ASP A 50 6.02 -23.61 -1.38
C ASP A 50 7.03 -22.46 -1.36
N LYS A 51 8.18 -22.67 -0.72
CA LYS A 51 9.23 -21.68 -0.54
C LYS A 51 9.88 -21.25 -1.86
N ASP A 52 10.15 -22.20 -2.75
CA ASP A 52 10.78 -21.92 -4.04
C ASP A 52 9.88 -21.06 -4.91
N ALA A 53 8.58 -21.39 -4.94
CA ALA A 53 7.59 -20.60 -5.65
C ALA A 53 7.36 -19.21 -5.05
N ALA A 54 7.47 -19.05 -3.73
CA ALA A 54 7.37 -17.74 -3.07
C ALA A 54 8.60 -16.88 -3.38
N GLU A 55 9.79 -17.44 -3.31
CA GLU A 55 11.04 -16.77 -3.65
C GLU A 55 11.06 -16.27 -5.10
N GLU A 56 10.64 -17.13 -6.06
CA GLU A 56 10.53 -16.76 -7.47
C GLU A 56 9.64 -15.51 -7.68
N ARG A 57 8.51 -15.44 -6.96
CA ARG A 57 7.59 -14.30 -7.08
C ARG A 57 8.17 -13.01 -6.51
N ILE A 58 8.80 -13.09 -5.34
CA ILE A 58 9.45 -11.93 -4.72
C ILE A 58 10.59 -11.45 -5.61
N LYS A 59 11.46 -12.34 -6.08
CA LYS A 59 12.55 -11.99 -7.00
C LYS A 59 12.06 -11.41 -8.33
N THR A 60 10.95 -11.93 -8.87
CA THR A 60 10.33 -11.34 -10.07
C THR A 60 9.87 -9.91 -9.81
N MET A 61 9.28 -9.61 -8.66
CA MET A 61 8.87 -8.26 -8.31
C MET A 61 10.09 -7.33 -8.12
N GLU A 62 11.15 -7.79 -7.47
CA GLU A 62 12.41 -7.04 -7.32
C GLU A 62 13.06 -6.76 -8.69
N GLU A 63 13.12 -7.77 -9.59
CA GLU A 63 13.58 -7.61 -10.98
C GLU A 63 12.80 -6.51 -11.70
N MET A 64 11.47 -6.52 -11.58
CA MET A 64 10.63 -5.50 -12.23
C MET A 64 10.83 -4.12 -11.62
N SER A 65 11.05 -4.02 -10.31
CA SER A 65 11.44 -2.78 -9.64
C SER A 65 12.76 -2.24 -10.20
N ASP A 66 13.76 -3.11 -10.31
CA ASP A 66 15.06 -2.74 -10.86
C ASP A 66 14.98 -2.34 -12.32
N VAL A 67 14.19 -3.02 -13.14
CA VAL A 67 14.02 -2.70 -14.57
C VAL A 67 13.32 -1.36 -14.76
N THR A 68 12.24 -1.10 -14.03
CA THR A 68 11.39 0.07 -14.28
C THR A 68 11.80 1.32 -13.51
N GLY A 69 12.42 1.16 -12.33
CA GLY A 69 12.74 2.26 -11.42
C GLY A 69 11.61 2.58 -10.43
N ASN A 70 10.47 1.88 -10.48
CA ASN A 70 9.46 1.95 -9.44
C ASN A 70 9.92 1.13 -8.23
N PRO A 71 10.05 1.70 -7.01
CA PRO A 71 10.40 0.92 -5.84
C PRO A 71 9.32 -0.09 -5.46
N CYS A 72 9.70 -1.20 -4.83
CA CYS A 72 8.76 -2.23 -4.40
C CYS A 72 8.72 -2.42 -2.89
N ILE A 73 7.56 -2.90 -2.40
CA ILE A 73 7.31 -3.34 -1.03
C ILE A 73 6.65 -4.71 -1.09
N VAL A 74 7.07 -5.65 -0.25
CA VAL A 74 6.42 -6.97 -0.13
C VAL A 74 5.25 -6.86 0.84
N GLN A 75 4.01 -6.93 0.36
CA GLN A 75 2.84 -6.98 1.23
C GLN A 75 2.62 -8.43 1.68
N THR A 76 3.09 -8.75 2.89
CA THR A 76 3.04 -10.09 3.47
C THR A 76 1.74 -10.27 4.23
N PHE A 77 0.79 -11.02 3.66
CA PHE A 77 -0.49 -11.32 4.30
C PHE A 77 -0.40 -12.61 5.11
N GLY A 78 -0.92 -12.61 6.34
CA GLY A 78 -1.05 -13.81 7.17
C GLY A 78 -2.39 -13.88 7.88
N ALA A 79 -3.08 -15.02 7.75
CA ALA A 79 -4.42 -15.19 8.32
C ALA A 79 -4.41 -15.43 9.85
N THR A 80 -3.29 -15.90 10.40
CA THR A 80 -3.13 -16.25 11.83
C THR A 80 -1.79 -15.75 12.36
N PRO A 81 -1.63 -15.64 13.70
CA PRO A 81 -0.35 -15.32 14.33
C PRO A 81 0.78 -16.28 13.93
N GLU A 82 0.50 -17.58 13.83
CA GLU A 82 1.49 -18.57 13.42
C GLU A 82 1.91 -18.38 11.95
N ALA A 83 0.95 -18.15 11.06
CA ALA A 83 1.21 -18.00 9.63
C ALA A 83 1.99 -16.73 9.34
N ILE A 84 1.59 -15.57 9.90
CA ILE A 84 2.27 -14.30 9.62
C ILE A 84 3.72 -14.33 10.07
N VAL A 85 4.02 -14.91 11.24
CA VAL A 85 5.40 -15.03 11.73
C VAL A 85 6.26 -15.86 10.77
N LYS A 86 5.79 -17.04 10.34
CA LYS A 86 6.51 -17.88 9.38
C LYS A 86 6.75 -17.19 8.03
N TYR A 87 5.77 -16.42 7.56
CA TYR A 87 5.89 -15.69 6.30
C TYR A 87 6.87 -14.53 6.43
N LEU A 88 6.86 -13.81 7.55
CA LEU A 88 7.80 -12.72 7.80
C LEU A 88 9.24 -13.22 8.01
N GLU A 89 9.41 -14.38 8.69
CA GLU A 89 10.70 -15.05 8.79
C GLU A 89 11.27 -15.33 7.39
N PHE A 90 10.48 -15.96 6.53
CA PHE A 90 10.90 -16.26 5.17
C PHE A 90 11.20 -15.00 4.34
N VAL A 91 10.32 -14.00 4.36
CA VAL A 91 10.53 -12.74 3.63
C VAL A 91 11.77 -11.99 4.16
N GLY A 92 11.97 -11.97 5.47
CA GLY A 92 13.13 -11.35 6.10
C GLY A 92 14.45 -11.98 5.69
N ASP A 93 14.46 -13.29 5.47
CA ASP A 93 15.65 -14.05 5.08
C ASP A 93 16.06 -13.85 3.62
N ILE A 94 15.09 -13.65 2.69
CA ILE A 94 15.36 -13.67 1.26
C ILE A 94 15.29 -12.31 0.57
N CYS A 95 14.77 -11.28 1.23
CA CYS A 95 14.50 -9.97 0.63
C CYS A 95 14.92 -8.85 1.58
N ASP A 96 15.65 -7.86 1.08
CA ASP A 96 16.09 -6.68 1.87
C ASP A 96 15.14 -5.48 1.72
N LYS A 97 14.09 -5.58 0.91
CA LYS A 97 13.13 -4.50 0.71
C LYS A 97 12.21 -4.34 1.93
N PRO A 98 11.57 -3.18 2.10
CA PRO A 98 10.50 -3.02 3.08
C PRO A 98 9.38 -4.05 2.87
N PHE A 99 8.72 -4.42 3.94
CA PHE A 99 7.56 -5.31 3.89
C PHE A 99 6.41 -4.79 4.76
N MET A 100 5.20 -5.14 4.36
CA MET A 100 4.00 -4.87 5.16
C MET A 100 3.64 -6.10 5.99
N ILE A 101 3.31 -5.87 7.26
CA ILE A 101 2.68 -6.85 8.15
C ILE A 101 1.19 -6.74 7.94
N ASP A 102 0.61 -7.60 7.11
CA ASP A 102 -0.79 -7.49 6.69
C ASP A 102 -1.65 -8.63 7.21
N SER A 103 -2.79 -8.30 7.78
CA SER A 103 -3.81 -9.26 8.21
C SER A 103 -5.15 -8.59 8.47
N THR A 104 -6.22 -9.36 8.31
CA THR A 104 -7.55 -9.00 8.82
C THR A 104 -7.70 -9.25 10.33
N SER A 105 -6.78 -10.01 10.97
CA SER A 105 -6.73 -10.28 12.40
C SER A 105 -5.76 -9.34 13.11
N GLY A 106 -6.23 -8.61 14.14
CA GLY A 106 -5.37 -7.81 15.02
C GLY A 106 -4.32 -8.65 15.74
N GLU A 107 -4.69 -9.86 16.17
CA GLU A 107 -3.78 -10.81 16.82
C GLU A 107 -2.61 -11.20 15.89
N ALA A 108 -2.90 -11.44 14.62
CA ALA A 108 -1.86 -11.75 13.63
C ALA A 108 -0.96 -10.53 13.36
N ARG A 109 -1.53 -9.32 13.22
CA ARG A 109 -0.73 -8.09 13.05
C ARG A 109 0.17 -7.83 14.25
N ALA A 110 -0.36 -7.95 15.47
CA ALA A 110 0.42 -7.78 16.71
C ALA A 110 1.56 -8.81 16.82
N ALA A 111 1.27 -10.09 16.48
CA ALA A 111 2.30 -11.13 16.46
C ALA A 111 3.39 -10.86 15.42
N GLY A 112 3.01 -10.37 14.23
CA GLY A 112 3.95 -9.97 13.19
C GLY A 112 4.81 -8.78 13.61
N ALA A 113 4.23 -7.77 14.27
CA ALA A 113 4.97 -6.61 14.77
C ALA A 113 5.99 -7.03 15.85
N LYS A 114 5.56 -7.87 16.79
CA LYS A 114 6.46 -8.43 17.81
C LYS A 114 7.61 -9.22 17.19
N TYR A 115 7.31 -10.09 16.21
CA TYR A 115 8.34 -10.85 15.50
C TYR A 115 9.33 -9.91 14.77
N ALA A 116 8.84 -8.89 14.07
CA ALA A 116 9.70 -7.94 13.38
C ALA A 116 10.66 -7.22 14.34
N GLN A 117 10.19 -6.87 15.55
CA GLN A 117 11.02 -6.32 16.61
C GLN A 117 12.09 -7.31 17.09
N GLU A 118 11.69 -8.53 17.43
CA GLU A 118 12.60 -9.57 17.95
C GLU A 118 13.65 -10.00 16.92
N ALA A 119 13.29 -9.99 15.64
CA ALA A 119 14.17 -10.34 14.52
C ALA A 119 15.06 -9.18 14.05
N GLY A 120 14.93 -7.96 14.62
CA GLY A 120 15.69 -6.78 14.19
C GLY A 120 15.28 -6.25 12.82
N LEU A 121 14.02 -6.43 12.44
CA LEU A 121 13.44 -6.03 11.14
C LEU A 121 12.50 -4.81 11.25
N ALA A 122 12.40 -4.18 12.41
CA ALA A 122 11.45 -3.11 12.69
C ALA A 122 11.62 -1.89 11.76
N ASP A 123 12.84 -1.56 11.37
CA ASP A 123 13.17 -0.45 10.45
C ASP A 123 12.64 -0.64 9.03
N ARG A 124 12.39 -1.89 8.61
CA ARG A 124 11.86 -2.29 7.31
C ARG A 124 10.35 -2.60 7.33
N ALA A 125 9.78 -2.72 8.52
CA ALA A 125 8.39 -3.13 8.72
C ALA A 125 7.43 -1.96 8.59
N ILE A 126 6.32 -2.19 7.88
CA ILE A 126 5.19 -1.29 7.77
C ILE A 126 3.97 -2.01 8.34
N TYR A 127 3.38 -1.48 9.41
CA TYR A 127 2.18 -2.08 10.01
C TYR A 127 0.95 -1.84 9.11
N ASN A 128 0.29 -2.88 8.63
CA ASN A 128 -0.87 -2.77 7.76
C ASN A 128 -2.08 -3.51 8.36
N SER A 129 -2.95 -2.74 9.01
CA SER A 129 -3.07 -1.29 9.09
C SER A 129 -3.55 -0.83 10.47
N LEU A 130 -3.21 0.40 10.79
CA LEU A 130 -3.92 1.14 11.82
C LEU A 130 -5.26 1.61 11.23
N ASN A 131 -6.37 1.24 11.84
CA ASN A 131 -7.72 1.48 11.31
C ASN A 131 -8.77 1.55 12.43
N MET A 132 -10.02 1.83 12.09
CA MET A 132 -11.10 1.95 13.07
C MET A 132 -11.40 0.69 13.90
N ALA A 133 -10.93 -0.48 13.47
CA ALA A 133 -11.09 -1.74 14.20
C ALA A 133 -9.82 -2.15 14.96
N THR A 134 -8.83 -1.26 15.02
CA THR A 134 -7.62 -1.51 15.83
C THR A 134 -7.98 -1.56 17.29
N GLU A 135 -7.60 -2.63 17.96
CA GLU A 135 -7.91 -2.88 19.37
C GLU A 135 -6.80 -2.40 20.31
N ALA A 136 -7.13 -2.16 21.58
CA ALA A 136 -6.19 -1.63 22.57
C ALA A 136 -4.93 -2.50 22.73
N PHE A 137 -5.05 -3.84 22.63
CA PHE A 137 -3.91 -4.74 22.72
C PHE A 137 -2.93 -4.57 21.55
N GLU A 138 -3.42 -4.20 20.34
CA GLU A 138 -2.57 -3.91 19.19
C GLU A 138 -1.76 -2.61 19.43
N VAL A 139 -2.44 -1.59 19.99
CA VAL A 139 -1.79 -0.32 20.36
C VAL A 139 -0.68 -0.56 21.39
N GLU A 140 -0.93 -1.36 22.42
CA GLU A 140 0.08 -1.68 23.42
C GLU A 140 1.23 -2.52 22.83
N ALA A 141 0.92 -3.48 21.94
CA ALA A 141 1.95 -4.27 21.26
C ALA A 141 2.85 -3.39 20.38
N LEU A 142 2.28 -2.41 19.66
CA LEU A 142 3.04 -1.49 18.81
C LEU A 142 3.97 -0.57 19.63
N LYS A 143 3.54 -0.08 20.79
CA LYS A 143 4.35 0.73 21.69
C LYS A 143 5.61 0.01 22.20
N GLU A 144 5.61 -1.32 22.18
CA GLU A 144 6.75 -2.15 22.56
C GLU A 144 7.71 -2.44 21.38
N THR A 145 7.49 -1.82 20.21
CA THR A 145 8.30 -2.01 19.01
C THR A 145 8.96 -0.70 18.56
N ASP A 146 10.02 -0.82 17.77
CA ASP A 146 10.69 0.29 17.08
C ASP A 146 10.13 0.50 15.66
N ILE A 147 8.96 -0.07 15.34
CA ILE A 147 8.27 0.15 14.05
C ILE A 147 7.78 1.59 14.02
N THR A 148 8.18 2.33 12.99
CA THR A 148 7.80 3.75 12.82
C THR A 148 6.81 3.96 11.68
N SER A 149 6.60 2.96 10.81
CA SER A 149 5.82 3.08 9.58
C SER A 149 4.51 2.31 9.66
N SER A 150 3.41 2.93 9.21
CA SER A 150 2.11 2.26 9.16
C SER A 150 1.26 2.74 8.00
N ILE A 151 0.49 1.84 7.40
CA ILE A 151 -0.71 2.19 6.64
C ILE A 151 -1.76 2.68 7.65
N VAL A 152 -2.27 3.91 7.45
CA VAL A 152 -3.36 4.48 8.24
C VAL A 152 -4.61 4.52 7.37
N LEU A 153 -5.50 3.55 7.57
CA LEU A 153 -6.64 3.27 6.69
C LEU A 153 -7.83 4.19 7.01
N GLY A 154 -8.15 5.09 6.10
CA GLY A 154 -9.23 6.09 6.21
C GLY A 154 -10.62 5.53 5.94
N PHE A 155 -10.97 4.38 6.51
CA PHE A 155 -12.30 3.81 6.39
C PHE A 155 -13.24 4.37 7.45
N ASN A 156 -14.30 5.04 7.00
CA ASN A 156 -15.39 5.52 7.86
C ASN A 156 -16.72 4.99 7.35
N PRO A 157 -17.36 4.00 8.02
CA PRO A 157 -18.62 3.43 7.59
C PRO A 157 -19.81 4.37 7.79
N MET A 158 -19.68 5.37 8.66
CA MET A 158 -20.74 6.35 8.95
C MET A 158 -20.81 7.42 7.88
N GLU A 159 -19.66 7.77 7.27
CA GLU A 159 -19.55 8.78 6.23
C GLU A 159 -18.47 8.40 5.20
N ALA A 160 -18.89 7.86 4.06
CA ALA A 160 -17.97 7.35 3.04
C ALA A 160 -17.33 8.44 2.15
N GLY A 161 -17.75 9.70 2.28
CA GLY A 161 -17.24 10.83 1.51
C GLY A 161 -15.85 11.29 1.94
N VAL A 162 -15.32 12.32 1.25
CA VAL A 162 -14.01 12.89 1.55
C VAL A 162 -13.95 13.40 3.00
N ASP A 163 -14.97 14.14 3.43
CA ASP A 163 -15.00 14.74 4.78
C ASP A 163 -15.01 13.67 5.88
N GLY A 164 -15.77 12.57 5.66
CA GLY A 164 -15.79 11.45 6.61
C GLY A 164 -14.44 10.72 6.71
N LYS A 165 -13.71 10.61 5.60
CA LYS A 165 -12.34 10.04 5.60
C LYS A 165 -11.34 10.98 6.27
N ILE A 166 -11.47 12.28 6.05
CA ILE A 166 -10.65 13.28 6.75
C ILE A 166 -10.93 13.25 8.25
N SER A 167 -12.20 13.21 8.66
CA SER A 167 -12.58 13.22 10.08
C SER A 167 -12.09 11.98 10.85
N ILE A 168 -12.10 10.78 10.22
CA ILE A 168 -11.60 9.57 10.90
C ILE A 168 -10.11 9.68 11.23
N TRP A 169 -9.33 10.31 10.37
CA TRP A 169 -7.91 10.55 10.61
C TRP A 169 -7.65 11.63 11.63
N GLU A 170 -8.44 12.72 11.63
CA GLU A 170 -8.21 13.90 12.49
C GLU A 170 -8.73 13.75 13.91
N ASN A 171 -9.97 13.31 14.05
CA ASN A 171 -10.69 13.34 15.33
C ASN A 171 -11.55 12.10 15.59
N GLY A 172 -11.37 11.03 14.77
CA GLY A 172 -12.15 9.81 14.91
C GLY A 172 -13.54 9.86 14.27
N GLY A 173 -13.96 11.00 13.72
CA GLY A 173 -15.30 11.18 13.18
C GLY A 173 -16.37 10.87 14.24
N SER A 174 -17.42 10.17 13.83
CA SER A 174 -18.44 9.67 14.76
C SER A 174 -18.20 8.23 15.23
N ALA A 175 -17.05 7.64 14.88
CA ALA A 175 -16.78 6.22 15.05
C ALA A 175 -15.74 5.91 16.13
N LEU A 176 -14.82 6.84 16.42
CA LEU A 176 -13.74 6.69 17.39
C LEU A 176 -13.69 7.88 18.35
N ASP A 177 -13.13 7.68 19.53
CA ASP A 177 -12.94 8.72 20.53
C ASP A 177 -11.84 9.73 20.14
N LYS A 178 -10.90 9.33 19.27
CA LYS A 178 -9.78 10.14 18.78
C LYS A 178 -9.42 9.78 17.34
N GLY A 179 -8.65 10.66 16.67
CA GLY A 179 -8.21 10.46 15.30
C GLY A 179 -7.18 9.33 15.14
N LEU A 180 -7.18 8.68 13.99
CA LEU A 180 -6.19 7.63 13.70
C LEU A 180 -4.75 8.18 13.64
N LEU A 181 -4.55 9.45 13.28
CA LEU A 181 -3.24 10.09 13.31
C LEU A 181 -2.72 10.30 14.75
N GLU A 182 -3.60 10.66 15.68
CA GLU A 182 -3.25 10.72 17.10
C GLU A 182 -2.92 9.34 17.65
N THR A 183 -3.67 8.32 17.26
CA THR A 183 -3.37 6.94 17.63
C THR A 183 -2.03 6.47 17.05
N ALA A 184 -1.70 6.85 15.81
CA ALA A 184 -0.41 6.55 15.20
C ALA A 184 0.75 7.18 16.00
N GLU A 185 0.61 8.47 16.37
CA GLU A 185 1.61 9.18 17.19
C GLU A 185 1.82 8.50 18.55
N GLU A 186 0.74 8.09 19.22
CA GLU A 186 0.82 7.37 20.50
C GLU A 186 1.55 6.01 20.40
N CYS A 187 1.49 5.36 19.25
CA CYS A 187 2.20 4.11 18.96
C CYS A 187 3.66 4.32 18.50
N GLY A 188 4.11 5.57 18.33
CA GLY A 188 5.41 5.86 17.74
C GLY A 188 5.48 5.69 16.21
N LEU A 189 4.32 5.58 15.55
CA LEU A 189 4.20 5.42 14.09
C LEU A 189 4.22 6.81 13.41
N ASP A 190 5.39 7.43 13.33
CA ASP A 190 5.58 8.79 12.83
C ASP A 190 5.68 8.87 11.29
N LYS A 191 5.63 7.73 10.61
CA LYS A 191 5.67 7.58 9.15
C LYS A 191 4.34 7.02 8.60
N PRO A 192 3.26 7.82 8.60
CA PRO A 192 1.95 7.36 8.14
C PRO A 192 1.87 7.34 6.62
N PHE A 193 1.46 6.22 6.06
CA PHE A 193 1.02 6.04 4.68
C PHE A 193 -0.50 6.12 4.67
N MET A 194 -1.07 7.19 4.10
CA MET A 194 -2.50 7.44 4.14
C MET A 194 -3.22 6.59 3.10
N ASP A 195 -3.94 5.56 3.53
CA ASP A 195 -4.77 4.74 2.62
C ASP A 195 -6.20 5.30 2.58
N VAL A 196 -6.63 5.73 1.40
CA VAL A 196 -7.95 6.34 1.21
C VAL A 196 -9.12 5.35 1.32
N ALA A 197 -8.87 4.11 1.71
CA ALA A 197 -9.90 3.08 1.90
C ALA A 197 -10.85 2.99 0.70
N ILE A 198 -10.30 2.54 -0.43
CA ILE A 198 -11.05 2.48 -1.69
C ILE A 198 -12.27 1.54 -1.56
N THR A 199 -13.39 1.95 -2.11
CA THR A 199 -14.65 1.21 -2.09
C THR A 199 -15.07 0.81 -3.50
N PRO A 200 -16.03 -0.13 -3.67
CA PRO A 200 -16.50 -0.55 -4.99
C PRO A 200 -17.05 0.59 -5.84
N LEU A 201 -17.01 0.43 -7.16
CA LEU A 201 -17.67 1.35 -8.10
C LEU A 201 -19.16 1.49 -7.76
N GLY A 202 -19.64 2.73 -7.78
CA GLY A 202 -21.00 3.07 -7.37
C GLY A 202 -21.22 3.16 -5.85
N GLN A 203 -20.20 2.82 -5.04
CA GLN A 203 -20.27 2.86 -3.58
C GLN A 203 -19.21 3.80 -2.96
N GLY A 204 -18.66 4.73 -3.74
CA GLY A 204 -17.74 5.74 -3.26
C GLY A 204 -16.29 5.66 -3.79
N ALA A 205 -16.01 4.82 -4.80
CA ALA A 205 -14.66 4.71 -5.38
C ALA A 205 -14.13 6.07 -5.90
N GLY A 206 -14.95 6.84 -6.59
CA GLY A 206 -14.58 8.17 -7.09
C GLY A 206 -14.25 9.17 -5.97
N PRO A 207 -15.13 9.37 -4.96
CA PRO A 207 -14.81 10.13 -3.76
C PRO A 207 -13.55 9.65 -3.03
N ALA A 208 -13.32 8.35 -2.92
CA ALA A 208 -12.10 7.81 -2.32
C ALA A 208 -10.84 8.24 -3.09
N CYS A 209 -10.82 8.11 -4.43
CA CYS A 209 -9.72 8.64 -5.24
C CYS A 209 -9.53 10.15 -5.04
N ARG A 210 -10.63 10.94 -4.98
CA ARG A 210 -10.55 12.38 -4.72
C ARG A 210 -9.95 12.70 -3.33
N THR A 211 -10.09 11.80 -2.37
CA THR A 211 -9.51 11.97 -1.03
C THR A 211 -7.97 12.06 -1.09
N SER A 212 -7.32 11.46 -2.09
CA SER A 212 -5.87 11.59 -2.29
C SER A 212 -5.45 13.06 -2.42
N PHE A 213 -6.19 13.87 -3.20
CA PHE A 213 -5.94 15.31 -3.32
C PHE A 213 -6.14 16.05 -1.99
N ALA A 214 -7.17 15.67 -1.22
CA ALA A 214 -7.45 16.29 0.06
C ALA A 214 -6.33 16.01 1.08
N VAL A 215 -5.83 14.78 1.15
CA VAL A 215 -4.70 14.38 2.01
C VAL A 215 -3.45 15.19 1.67
N LYS A 216 -3.07 15.21 0.39
CA LYS A 216 -1.88 15.94 -0.08
C LYS A 216 -2.01 17.46 0.12
N SER A 217 -3.19 18.02 -0.11
CA SER A 217 -3.42 19.46 0.11
C SER A 217 -3.42 19.84 1.58
N LYS A 218 -3.87 18.95 2.48
CA LYS A 218 -4.03 19.27 3.90
C LYS A 218 -2.77 18.98 4.70
N TRP A 219 -2.20 17.80 4.55
CA TRP A 219 -1.08 17.35 5.36
C TRP A 219 0.22 17.18 4.58
N GLY A 220 0.14 16.89 3.28
CA GLY A 220 1.30 16.56 2.46
C GLY A 220 1.83 15.14 2.66
N TYR A 221 1.12 14.27 3.39
CA TYR A 221 1.53 12.88 3.60
C TYR A 221 1.45 12.05 2.32
N PRO A 222 2.29 11.00 2.20
CA PRO A 222 2.15 10.00 1.16
C PRO A 222 0.77 9.34 1.20
N VAL A 223 0.14 9.21 0.03
CA VAL A 223 -1.22 8.70 -0.09
C VAL A 223 -1.32 7.62 -1.16
N GLY A 224 -2.17 6.63 -0.95
CA GLY A 224 -2.43 5.56 -1.89
C GLY A 224 -3.60 4.69 -1.48
N SER A 225 -3.71 3.51 -2.07
CA SER A 225 -4.73 2.52 -1.69
C SER A 225 -4.52 1.15 -2.33
N GLY A 226 -5.30 0.17 -1.87
CA GLY A 226 -5.51 -1.11 -2.55
C GLY A 226 -6.49 -0.98 -3.71
N ILE A 227 -6.17 -0.14 -4.70
CA ILE A 227 -7.08 0.22 -5.80
C ILE A 227 -7.54 -1.00 -6.62
N HIS A 228 -6.75 -2.07 -6.69
CA HIS A 228 -7.11 -3.34 -7.33
C HIS A 228 -8.42 -3.96 -6.79
N ASN A 229 -8.86 -3.55 -5.59
CA ASN A 229 -10.13 -3.98 -5.02
C ASN A 229 -11.35 -3.43 -5.79
N VAL A 230 -11.20 -2.32 -6.51
CA VAL A 230 -12.28 -1.73 -7.31
C VAL A 230 -12.74 -2.67 -8.43
N PRO A 231 -11.87 -3.11 -9.36
CA PRO A 231 -12.26 -4.07 -10.38
C PRO A 231 -12.67 -5.43 -9.80
N SER A 232 -12.02 -5.89 -8.71
CA SER A 232 -12.37 -7.18 -8.08
C SER A 232 -13.77 -7.18 -7.46
N ALA A 233 -14.27 -6.04 -7.00
CA ALA A 233 -15.61 -5.88 -6.46
C ALA A 233 -16.66 -5.47 -7.52
N TRP A 234 -16.28 -5.24 -8.77
CA TRP A 234 -17.19 -4.78 -9.82
C TRP A 234 -17.96 -5.95 -10.44
N ASP A 235 -19.25 -6.09 -10.10
CA ASP A 235 -20.10 -7.20 -10.55
C ASP A 235 -20.20 -7.34 -12.05
N TRP A 236 -20.31 -6.21 -12.77
CA TRP A 236 -20.36 -6.22 -14.23
C TRP A 236 -19.08 -6.87 -14.80
N LEU A 237 -17.91 -6.48 -14.34
CA LEU A 237 -16.64 -7.05 -14.81
C LEU A 237 -16.50 -8.53 -14.44
N ARG A 238 -16.95 -8.92 -13.25
CA ARG A 238 -16.99 -10.34 -12.84
C ARG A 238 -17.86 -11.20 -13.75
N GLY A 239 -18.95 -10.64 -14.26
CA GLY A 239 -19.80 -11.28 -15.27
C GLY A 239 -19.12 -11.30 -16.65
N TYR A 240 -18.66 -10.13 -17.09
CA TYR A 240 -18.11 -9.92 -18.44
C TYR A 240 -16.84 -10.75 -18.72
N LYS A 241 -15.94 -10.88 -17.76
CA LYS A 241 -14.70 -11.67 -17.89
C LYS A 241 -14.91 -13.17 -18.15
N LYS A 242 -16.12 -13.69 -17.96
CA LYS A 242 -16.40 -15.12 -18.26
C LYS A 242 -16.27 -15.42 -19.74
N GLU A 243 -16.63 -14.45 -20.59
CA GLU A 243 -16.53 -14.54 -22.05
C GLU A 243 -15.34 -13.73 -22.60
N HIS A 244 -14.87 -12.70 -21.86
CA HIS A 244 -13.84 -11.75 -22.25
C HIS A 244 -12.73 -11.70 -21.18
N LYS A 245 -11.93 -12.77 -21.10
CA LYS A 245 -10.90 -12.94 -20.04
C LYS A 245 -9.87 -11.82 -20.02
N GLU A 246 -9.56 -11.24 -21.17
CA GLU A 246 -8.64 -10.13 -21.36
C GLU A 246 -9.09 -8.82 -20.67
N ALA A 247 -10.38 -8.66 -20.44
CA ALA A 247 -10.90 -7.46 -19.78
C ALA A 247 -10.48 -7.33 -18.31
N TRP A 248 -10.31 -8.47 -17.63
CA TRP A 248 -9.95 -8.47 -16.22
C TRP A 248 -8.57 -7.84 -15.95
N PRO A 249 -7.45 -8.33 -16.52
CA PRO A 249 -6.13 -7.75 -16.26
C PRO A 249 -6.05 -6.29 -16.73
N VAL A 250 -6.74 -5.92 -17.80
CA VAL A 250 -6.77 -4.52 -18.28
C VAL A 250 -7.41 -3.58 -17.25
N CYS A 251 -8.55 -3.97 -16.67
CA CYS A 251 -9.21 -3.16 -15.64
C CYS A 251 -8.42 -3.17 -14.32
N ASP A 252 -7.86 -4.31 -13.95
CA ASP A 252 -7.09 -4.49 -12.72
C ASP A 252 -5.82 -3.61 -12.75
N ILE A 253 -5.00 -3.77 -13.76
CA ILE A 253 -3.77 -2.98 -13.94
C ILE A 253 -4.10 -1.51 -14.22
N GLY A 254 -5.11 -1.23 -15.04
CA GLY A 254 -5.57 0.13 -15.35
C GLY A 254 -6.02 0.91 -14.10
N SER A 255 -6.54 0.23 -13.08
CA SER A 255 -6.92 0.88 -11.82
C SER A 255 -5.72 1.50 -11.09
N ASN A 256 -4.53 0.91 -11.18
CA ASN A 256 -3.29 1.46 -10.60
C ASN A 256 -2.98 2.83 -11.20
N ILE A 257 -3.13 2.97 -12.53
CA ILE A 257 -2.93 4.25 -13.25
C ILE A 257 -3.93 5.30 -12.74
N VAL A 258 -5.19 4.91 -12.47
CA VAL A 258 -6.19 5.82 -11.92
C VAL A 258 -5.73 6.38 -10.56
N GLN A 259 -5.17 5.54 -9.67
CA GLN A 259 -4.65 5.99 -8.38
C GLN A 259 -3.46 6.95 -8.54
N GLN A 260 -2.52 6.64 -9.42
CA GLN A 260 -1.36 7.50 -9.71
C GLN A 260 -1.81 8.87 -10.26
N MET A 261 -2.73 8.88 -11.24
CA MET A 261 -3.29 10.11 -11.82
C MET A 261 -4.09 10.93 -10.81
N ALA A 262 -4.61 10.31 -9.75
CA ALA A 262 -5.23 10.97 -8.60
C ALA A 262 -4.22 11.43 -7.53
N GLY A 263 -2.92 11.43 -7.83
CA GLY A 263 -1.86 11.89 -6.93
C GLY A 263 -1.40 10.83 -5.91
N GLY A 264 -1.64 9.55 -6.19
CA GLY A 264 -1.16 8.46 -5.34
C GLY A 264 0.36 8.30 -5.41
N ASP A 265 0.99 8.18 -4.25
CA ASP A 265 2.44 7.99 -4.09
C ASP A 265 2.78 6.51 -3.94
N PHE A 266 1.82 5.69 -3.55
CA PHE A 266 1.95 4.23 -3.49
C PHE A 266 0.68 3.54 -3.99
N VAL A 267 0.82 2.30 -4.43
CA VAL A 267 -0.28 1.45 -4.90
C VAL A 267 -0.06 0.03 -4.38
N LEU A 268 -1.06 -0.51 -3.68
CA LEU A 268 -1.14 -1.94 -3.43
C LEU A 268 -1.83 -2.56 -4.66
N PHE A 269 -1.01 -3.16 -5.55
CA PHE A 269 -1.50 -3.63 -6.85
C PHE A 269 -2.12 -5.04 -6.82
N GLY A 270 -2.27 -5.61 -5.62
CA GLY A 270 -2.86 -6.92 -5.40
C GLY A 270 -1.87 -8.08 -5.58
N PRO A 271 -2.28 -9.19 -6.19
CA PRO A 271 -1.44 -10.37 -6.28
C PRO A 271 -0.05 -10.10 -6.87
N ILE A 272 1.00 -10.53 -6.16
CA ILE A 272 2.40 -10.32 -6.55
C ILE A 272 2.72 -10.84 -7.95
N GLU A 273 1.97 -11.84 -8.43
CA GLU A 273 2.06 -12.39 -9.79
C GLU A 273 1.81 -11.36 -10.88
N ASN A 274 1.11 -10.27 -10.56
CA ASN A 274 0.82 -9.19 -11.50
C ASN A 274 2.01 -8.25 -11.71
N ALA A 275 3.15 -8.44 -11.04
CA ALA A 275 4.31 -7.54 -11.10
C ALA A 275 4.76 -7.23 -12.54
N ARG A 276 4.87 -8.26 -13.41
CA ARG A 276 5.27 -8.08 -14.81
C ARG A 276 4.32 -7.20 -15.64
N MET A 277 3.09 -6.97 -15.17
CA MET A 277 2.11 -6.09 -15.81
C MET A 277 1.99 -4.74 -15.08
N ALA A 278 1.98 -4.76 -13.73
CA ALA A 278 1.80 -3.57 -12.92
C ALA A 278 2.97 -2.59 -13.05
N PHE A 279 4.20 -3.08 -12.96
CA PHE A 279 5.38 -2.22 -13.01
C PHE A 279 5.52 -1.44 -14.31
N PRO A 280 5.48 -2.06 -15.51
CA PRO A 280 5.56 -1.30 -16.76
C PRO A 280 4.41 -0.29 -16.93
N ALA A 281 3.19 -0.66 -16.51
CA ALA A 281 2.03 0.22 -16.61
C ALA A 281 2.17 1.44 -15.69
N CYS A 282 2.63 1.23 -14.45
CA CYS A 282 2.86 2.30 -13.50
C CYS A 282 4.07 3.16 -13.89
N ALA A 283 5.14 2.57 -14.40
CA ALA A 283 6.30 3.32 -14.91
C ALA A 283 5.89 4.27 -16.06
N MET A 284 5.07 3.79 -16.99
CA MET A 284 4.51 4.62 -18.05
C MET A 284 3.72 5.81 -17.48
N ALA A 285 2.86 5.57 -16.49
CA ALA A 285 2.08 6.63 -15.85
C ALA A 285 2.99 7.64 -15.13
N ASP A 286 4.02 7.19 -14.42
CA ASP A 286 4.99 8.05 -13.74
C ASP A 286 5.76 8.92 -14.73
N ILE A 287 6.13 8.38 -15.90
CA ILE A 287 6.77 9.15 -16.98
C ILE A 287 5.84 10.27 -17.47
N PHE A 288 4.57 9.97 -17.77
CA PHE A 288 3.58 10.98 -18.17
C PHE A 288 3.41 12.06 -17.10
N ILE A 289 3.38 11.67 -15.84
CA ILE A 289 3.20 12.61 -14.71
C ILE A 289 4.45 13.50 -14.59
N ALA A 290 5.65 12.92 -14.63
CA ALA A 290 6.92 13.65 -14.51
C ALA A 290 7.15 14.62 -15.67
N GLU A 291 6.90 14.21 -16.92
CA GLU A 291 7.00 15.11 -18.08
C GLU A 291 6.08 16.33 -17.93
N ALA A 292 4.81 16.09 -17.54
CA ALA A 292 3.85 17.17 -17.35
C ALA A 292 4.16 18.03 -16.11
N ALA A 293 4.76 17.47 -15.06
CA ALA A 293 5.11 18.16 -13.83
C ALA A 293 6.34 19.08 -14.03
N LYS A 294 7.24 18.72 -14.93
CA LYS A 294 8.40 19.53 -15.28
C LYS A 294 8.00 20.94 -15.77
N ASP A 295 6.94 21.06 -16.55
CA ASP A 295 6.44 22.35 -17.04
C ASP A 295 5.97 23.30 -15.93
N ILE A 296 5.67 22.76 -14.75
CA ILE A 296 5.23 23.52 -13.57
C ILE A 296 6.26 23.52 -12.44
N GLY A 297 7.52 23.17 -12.76
CA GLY A 297 8.67 23.31 -11.87
C GLY A 297 8.84 22.19 -10.84
N THR A 298 8.40 20.96 -11.17
CA THR A 298 8.72 19.76 -10.40
C THR A 298 9.72 18.92 -11.22
N GLU A 299 10.88 18.64 -10.64
CA GLU A 299 11.91 17.81 -11.27
C GLU A 299 11.88 16.39 -10.66
N ALA A 300 11.94 15.39 -11.53
CA ALA A 300 12.02 14.01 -11.09
C ALA A 300 13.40 13.69 -10.48
N VAL A 301 13.42 12.86 -9.44
CA VAL A 301 14.66 12.41 -8.79
C VAL A 301 15.44 11.42 -9.67
N GLU A 302 16.75 11.29 -9.42
CA GLU A 302 17.58 10.28 -10.06
C GLU A 302 17.01 8.86 -9.82
N GLY A 303 17.05 8.01 -10.86
CA GLY A 303 16.48 6.65 -10.82
C GLY A 303 14.98 6.58 -11.11
N HIS A 304 14.30 7.72 -11.28
CA HIS A 304 12.89 7.74 -11.74
C HIS A 304 12.73 7.04 -13.10
N PRO A 305 11.60 6.35 -13.37
CA PRO A 305 11.32 5.69 -14.66
C PRO A 305 11.58 6.59 -15.87
N MET A 306 11.33 7.89 -15.74
CA MET A 306 11.62 8.90 -16.78
C MET A 306 13.07 8.89 -17.25
N PHE A 307 14.05 8.65 -16.38
CA PHE A 307 15.47 8.61 -16.73
C PHE A 307 16.00 7.20 -16.99
N LYS A 308 15.25 6.21 -16.57
CA LYS A 308 15.65 4.81 -16.68
C LYS A 308 15.15 4.13 -17.95
N LEU A 309 14.01 4.59 -18.47
CA LEU A 309 13.31 3.96 -19.59
C LEU A 309 13.29 4.82 -20.87
N LEU A 310 13.67 6.11 -20.81
CA LEU A 310 13.82 7.01 -21.93
C LEU A 310 15.29 7.30 -22.20
#